data_131aac6b13bf69054280f87c6f9ac1d6
#
_entry.id   131aac6b13bf69054280f87c6f9ac1d6
#
_cell.length_a   1.000
_cell.length_b   1.000
_cell.length_c   1.000
_cell.angle_alpha   90.00
_cell.angle_beta   90.00
_cell.angle_gamma   90.00
#
_symmetry.space_group_name_H-M   'P 1'
#
loop_
_entity.id
_entity.type
_entity.pdbx_description
1 polymer ?
#
loop_
_entity_poly.entity_id
_entity_poly.type
_entity_poly.pdbx_seq_one_letter_code
_entity_poly.pdbx_strand_id
1 'polypeptide(L)'
;MKKELVVKDNALINASYNLDLSEQRLILLAILEARQSNTPNDKDLTIHAESYINHFNVHRNTAYKVLKDACKSLFDRRFSYQKLTQKGNIENVISRWVQRISYVENEALVRIKFSDDVVPLITNLEKHFTSYELEQVSSLTSVYAIRLYELLIAWRSTGKVTMVELEELRLKLGIEPNEYKRMGQFKEKVLHFAIDQINKYTDIKAEYEQHKRGRSIIGFSFKFKQKQQPKKLDSKRDPNTPDFFIRMTDAQRHLFANKMSEMPEMGKYSQGTESYQQFAIRIADMLLEPEKFRELYPILEKSGFQP
;
A
#
# COMPACT_ATOMS: atom_id res chain seq x y z
N MET A 1 2.78 -5.46 -12.46
CA MET A 1 3.18 -5.67 -11.04
C MET A 1 1.92 -5.63 -10.19
N LYS A 2 1.72 -6.61 -9.30
CA LYS A 2 0.58 -6.63 -8.38
C LYS A 2 0.76 -5.48 -7.38
N LYS A 3 -0.25 -4.63 -7.23
CA LYS A 3 -0.18 -3.49 -6.30
C LYS A 3 -0.18 -4.00 -4.86
N GLU A 4 0.81 -3.58 -4.10
CA GLU A 4 0.96 -3.95 -2.68
C GLU A 4 0.13 -3.00 -1.83
N LEU A 5 -1.10 -3.38 -1.60
CA LEU A 5 -2.11 -2.54 -0.97
C LEU A 5 -2.16 -2.80 0.55
N VAL A 6 -1.74 -1.84 1.33
CA VAL A 6 -1.98 -1.79 2.78
C VAL A 6 -3.43 -1.39 3.02
N VAL A 7 -4.14 -2.15 3.84
CA VAL A 7 -5.54 -1.85 4.21
C VAL A 7 -5.68 -1.98 5.71
N LYS A 8 -6.29 -0.96 6.33
CA LYS A 8 -6.53 -0.89 7.77
C LYS A 8 -7.96 -0.38 8.02
N ASP A 9 -8.62 -0.96 8.99
CA ASP A 9 -9.87 -0.41 9.51
C ASP A 9 -9.65 1.02 10.02
N ASN A 10 -10.66 1.88 9.87
CA ASN A 10 -10.57 3.26 10.33
C ASN A 10 -10.42 3.37 11.86
N ALA A 11 -10.86 2.38 12.63
CA ALA A 11 -10.57 2.31 14.06
C ALA A 11 -9.06 2.17 14.31
N LEU A 12 -8.35 1.36 13.51
CA LEU A 12 -6.89 1.21 13.61
C LEU A 12 -6.16 2.46 13.08
N ILE A 13 -6.65 3.11 12.03
CA ILE A 13 -6.11 4.39 11.55
C ILE A 13 -6.18 5.46 12.65
N ASN A 14 -7.30 5.54 13.37
CA ASN A 14 -7.49 6.51 14.45
C ASN A 14 -6.95 6.04 15.81
N ALA A 15 -6.45 4.82 15.92
CA ALA A 15 -5.88 4.28 17.14
C ALA A 15 -4.66 5.09 17.63
N SER A 16 -4.46 5.10 18.95
CA SER A 16 -3.26 5.65 19.56
C SER A 16 -2.24 4.54 19.79
N TYR A 17 -1.04 4.72 19.27
CA TYR A 17 0.11 3.84 19.48
C TYR A 17 1.42 4.55 19.19
N ASN A 18 2.47 4.12 19.87
CA ASN A 18 3.83 4.56 19.65
C ASN A 18 4.64 3.36 19.13
N LEU A 19 5.05 3.42 17.87
CA LEU A 19 5.94 2.49 17.21
C LEU A 19 7.16 3.26 16.69
N ASP A 20 8.34 2.68 16.74
CA ASP A 20 9.45 3.24 15.99
C ASP A 20 9.32 2.95 14.48
N LEU A 21 10.20 3.55 13.67
CA LEU A 21 10.12 3.42 12.21
C LEU A 21 10.28 1.96 11.75
N SER A 22 11.13 1.20 12.39
CA SER A 22 11.40 -0.19 12.04
C SER A 22 10.22 -1.10 12.41
N GLU A 23 9.63 -0.88 13.57
CA GLU A 23 8.43 -1.57 14.03
C GLU A 23 7.25 -1.28 13.10
N GLN A 24 7.05 -0.01 12.74
CA GLN A 24 5.98 0.40 11.85
C GLN A 24 6.11 -0.20 10.45
N ARG A 25 7.33 -0.21 9.88
CA ARG A 25 7.63 -0.85 8.61
C ARG A 25 7.41 -2.37 8.65
N LEU A 26 7.81 -3.01 9.74
CA LEU A 26 7.60 -4.45 9.94
C LEU A 26 6.10 -4.79 10.02
N ILE A 27 5.30 -4.00 10.73
CA ILE A 27 3.84 -4.13 10.77
C ILE A 27 3.22 -3.96 9.38
N LEU A 28 3.68 -2.99 8.57
CA LEU A 28 3.16 -2.79 7.21
C LEU A 28 3.41 -4.02 6.32
N LEU A 29 4.60 -4.61 6.37
CA LEU A 29 4.90 -5.85 5.64
C LEU A 29 4.06 -7.03 6.15
N ALA A 30 3.88 -7.14 7.48
CA ALA A 30 3.04 -8.18 8.07
C ALA A 30 1.55 -8.04 7.65
N ILE A 31 1.04 -6.82 7.49
CA ILE A 31 -0.30 -6.57 6.96
C ILE A 31 -0.42 -7.05 5.50
N LEU A 32 0.58 -6.80 4.66
CA LEU A 32 0.57 -7.29 3.28
C LEU A 32 0.55 -8.82 3.24
N GLU A 33 1.37 -9.46 4.06
CA GLU A 33 1.45 -10.93 4.15
C GLU A 33 0.12 -11.53 4.66
N ALA A 34 -0.47 -10.94 5.72
CA ALA A 34 -1.75 -11.35 6.27
C ALA A 34 -2.88 -11.32 5.23
N ARG A 35 -2.86 -10.35 4.34
CA ARG A 35 -3.87 -10.20 3.28
C ARG A 35 -3.70 -11.19 2.12
N GLN A 36 -2.51 -11.74 1.95
CA GLN A 36 -2.24 -12.79 0.97
C GLN A 36 -2.53 -14.19 1.53
N SER A 37 -2.56 -14.33 2.85
CA SER A 37 -2.85 -15.58 3.53
C SER A 37 -4.35 -15.87 3.56
N ASN A 38 -4.75 -17.10 3.28
CA ASN A 38 -6.13 -17.54 3.42
C ASN A 38 -6.54 -17.79 4.88
N THR A 39 -5.56 -17.89 5.80
CA THR A 39 -5.77 -18.19 7.22
C THR A 39 -4.84 -17.33 8.09
N PRO A 40 -5.05 -16.00 8.12
CA PRO A 40 -4.15 -15.08 8.85
C PRO A 40 -4.18 -15.28 10.38
N ASN A 41 -5.23 -15.92 10.92
CA ASN A 41 -5.37 -16.19 12.36
C ASN A 41 -4.58 -17.42 12.81
N ASP A 42 -4.42 -18.43 11.94
CA ASP A 42 -3.93 -19.74 12.35
C ASP A 42 -2.44 -19.94 12.09
N LYS A 43 -1.86 -19.17 11.17
CA LYS A 43 -0.46 -19.33 10.77
C LYS A 43 0.38 -18.12 11.12
N ASP A 44 1.65 -18.39 11.44
CA ASP A 44 2.65 -17.34 11.52
C ASP A 44 2.87 -16.72 10.14
N LEU A 45 2.83 -15.40 10.09
CA LEU A 45 3.22 -14.63 8.92
C LEU A 45 4.74 -14.59 8.83
N THR A 46 5.29 -14.89 7.67
CA THR A 46 6.73 -14.92 7.45
C THR A 46 7.18 -13.72 6.63
N ILE A 47 8.06 -12.89 7.21
CA ILE A 47 8.61 -11.71 6.58
C ILE A 47 10.11 -11.90 6.40
N HIS A 48 10.56 -11.99 5.15
CA HIS A 48 11.97 -12.09 4.83
C HIS A 48 12.67 -10.74 4.93
N ALA A 49 13.90 -10.72 5.43
CA ALA A 49 14.70 -9.49 5.50
C ALA A 49 14.91 -8.86 4.13
N GLU A 50 14.95 -9.65 3.07
CA GLU A 50 15.04 -9.16 1.70
C GLU A 50 13.84 -8.31 1.30
N SER A 51 12.62 -8.68 1.73
CA SER A 51 11.41 -7.87 1.53
C SER A 51 11.55 -6.51 2.21
N TYR A 52 12.06 -6.46 3.44
CA TYR A 52 12.32 -5.20 4.15
C TYR A 52 13.36 -4.33 3.43
N ILE A 53 14.45 -4.94 2.94
CA ILE A 53 15.51 -4.26 2.18
C ILE A 53 14.95 -3.63 0.92
N ASN A 54 14.20 -4.40 0.13
CA ASN A 54 13.70 -3.99 -1.17
C ASN A 54 12.63 -2.90 -1.08
N HIS A 55 11.70 -3.00 -0.11
CA HIS A 55 10.62 -2.01 0.04
C HIS A 55 11.10 -0.68 0.62
N PHE A 56 12.06 -0.71 1.54
CA PHE A 56 12.46 0.49 2.28
C PHE A 56 13.86 0.99 1.91
N ASN A 57 14.49 0.39 0.90
CA ASN A 57 15.83 0.75 0.42
C ASN A 57 16.87 0.86 1.56
N VAL A 58 16.91 -0.16 2.41
CA VAL A 58 17.79 -0.23 3.58
C VAL A 58 18.98 -1.13 3.27
N HIS A 59 20.19 -0.73 3.72
CA HIS A 59 21.37 -1.56 3.53
C HIS A 59 21.22 -2.91 4.26
N ARG A 60 21.67 -4.00 3.63
CA ARG A 60 21.48 -5.39 4.10
C ARG A 60 21.91 -5.63 5.55
N ASN A 61 23.10 -5.18 5.92
CA ASN A 61 23.62 -5.36 7.28
C ASN A 61 22.80 -4.59 8.32
N THR A 62 22.29 -3.42 7.95
CA THR A 62 21.40 -2.61 8.80
C THR A 62 20.04 -3.30 8.96
N ALA A 63 19.48 -3.86 7.89
CA ALA A 63 18.18 -4.52 7.92
C ALA A 63 18.15 -5.70 8.90
N TYR A 64 19.15 -6.56 8.91
CA TYR A 64 19.21 -7.70 9.82
C TYR A 64 19.22 -7.28 11.30
N LYS A 65 20.06 -6.29 11.64
CA LYS A 65 20.12 -5.76 13.01
C LYS A 65 18.80 -5.12 13.41
N VAL A 66 18.27 -4.24 12.55
CA VAL A 66 17.03 -3.51 12.79
C VAL A 66 15.83 -4.44 12.97
N LEU A 67 15.71 -5.48 12.15
CA LEU A 67 14.63 -6.47 12.27
C LEU A 67 14.75 -7.28 13.56
N LYS A 68 15.97 -7.69 13.96
CA LYS A 68 16.20 -8.41 15.21
C LYS A 68 15.84 -7.55 16.43
N ASP A 69 16.19 -6.27 16.41
CA ASP A 69 15.88 -5.33 17.49
C ASP A 69 14.37 -5.00 17.51
N ALA A 70 13.75 -4.78 16.32
CA ALA A 70 12.31 -4.57 16.21
C ALA A 70 11.47 -5.75 16.74
N CYS A 71 11.95 -7.00 16.56
CA CYS A 71 11.27 -8.15 17.16
C CYS A 71 11.17 -8.09 18.68
N LYS A 72 12.20 -7.58 19.34
CA LYS A 72 12.23 -7.48 20.81
C LYS A 72 11.28 -6.38 21.31
N SER A 73 11.35 -5.20 20.69
CA SER A 73 10.58 -4.04 21.13
C SER A 73 9.10 -4.14 20.74
N LEU A 74 8.78 -4.63 19.54
CA LEU A 74 7.39 -4.74 19.04
C LEU A 74 6.51 -5.65 19.91
N PHE A 75 7.09 -6.68 20.53
CA PHE A 75 6.34 -7.58 21.40
C PHE A 75 5.70 -6.86 22.60
N ASP A 76 6.32 -5.80 23.09
CA ASP A 76 5.80 -5.01 24.21
C ASP A 76 4.92 -3.83 23.78
N ARG A 77 4.83 -3.55 22.48
CA ARG A 77 4.03 -2.43 21.97
C ARG A 77 2.54 -2.70 22.08
N ARG A 78 1.83 -1.65 22.51
CA ARG A 78 0.38 -1.64 22.65
C ARG A 78 -0.22 -0.61 21.72
N PHE A 79 -1.50 -0.79 21.42
CA PHE A 79 -2.32 0.24 20.80
C PHE A 79 -3.65 0.33 21.53
N SER A 80 -4.29 1.51 21.46
CA SER A 80 -5.61 1.71 22.02
C SER A 80 -6.55 2.31 20.97
N TYR A 81 -7.77 1.84 20.95
CA TYR A 81 -8.83 2.31 20.06
C TYR A 81 -10.19 2.26 20.73
N GLN A 82 -11.16 2.90 20.11
CA GLN A 82 -12.56 2.89 20.58
C GLN A 82 -13.43 2.11 19.61
N LYS A 83 -14.34 1.33 20.13
CA LYS A 83 -15.41 0.68 19.40
C LYS A 83 -16.73 0.86 20.12
N LEU A 84 -17.84 0.67 19.38
CA LEU A 84 -19.16 0.66 19.98
C LEU A 84 -19.56 -0.75 20.38
N THR A 85 -20.09 -0.90 21.58
CA THR A 85 -20.72 -2.15 22.00
C THR A 85 -22.05 -2.35 21.27
N GLN A 86 -22.62 -3.53 21.32
CA GLN A 86 -23.96 -3.82 20.77
C GLN A 86 -25.06 -2.90 21.33
N LYS A 87 -24.87 -2.37 22.53
CA LYS A 87 -25.79 -1.43 23.17
C LYS A 87 -25.52 0.05 22.83
N GLY A 88 -24.55 0.32 21.93
CA GLY A 88 -24.19 1.68 21.53
C GLY A 88 -23.24 2.42 22.49
N ASN A 89 -22.72 1.77 23.52
CA ASN A 89 -21.77 2.37 24.46
C ASN A 89 -20.35 2.36 23.89
N ILE A 90 -19.54 3.35 24.25
CA ILE A 90 -18.11 3.40 23.88
C ILE A 90 -17.34 2.39 24.74
N GLU A 91 -16.63 1.49 24.09
CA GLU A 91 -15.66 0.58 24.69
C GLU A 91 -14.25 1.04 24.33
N ASN A 92 -13.43 1.36 25.33
CA ASN A 92 -12.02 1.68 25.16
C ASN A 92 -11.22 0.39 25.23
N VAL A 93 -10.59 0.01 24.13
CA VAL A 93 -9.79 -1.22 24.02
C VAL A 93 -8.32 -0.88 24.07
N ILE A 94 -7.55 -1.62 24.86
CA ILE A 94 -6.09 -1.62 24.85
C ILE A 94 -5.65 -3.03 24.52
N SER A 95 -4.88 -3.19 23.45
CA SER A 95 -4.37 -4.49 23.03
C SER A 95 -2.89 -4.42 22.63
N ARG A 96 -2.27 -5.59 22.45
CA ARG A 96 -0.93 -5.72 21.88
C ARG A 96 -1.02 -5.94 20.38
N TRP A 97 0.01 -5.56 19.66
CA TRP A 97 0.08 -5.82 18.21
C TRP A 97 0.22 -7.31 17.89
N VAL A 98 1.04 -8.00 18.65
CA VAL A 98 1.41 -9.39 18.36
C VAL A 98 1.21 -10.29 19.57
N GLN A 99 0.77 -11.53 19.31
CA GLN A 99 0.75 -12.62 20.32
C GLN A 99 2.11 -13.30 20.39
N ARG A 100 2.78 -13.41 19.23
CA ARG A 100 4.10 -14.00 19.11
C ARG A 100 4.90 -13.31 18.03
N ILE A 101 6.19 -13.16 18.27
CA ILE A 101 7.16 -12.70 17.29
C ILE A 101 8.47 -13.46 17.50
N SER A 102 9.12 -13.86 16.44
CA SER A 102 10.42 -14.52 16.50
C SER A 102 11.29 -14.13 15.31
N TYR A 103 12.58 -14.08 15.52
CA TYR A 103 13.59 -13.89 14.50
C TYR A 103 14.37 -15.19 14.29
N VAL A 104 14.46 -15.66 13.03
CA VAL A 104 15.21 -16.87 12.67
C VAL A 104 16.54 -16.45 12.06
N GLU A 105 17.62 -16.58 12.84
CA GLU A 105 18.93 -15.98 12.53
C GLU A 105 19.49 -16.43 11.16
N ASN A 106 19.60 -17.72 10.95
CA ASN A 106 20.24 -18.26 9.74
C ASN A 106 19.38 -18.17 8.48
N GLU A 107 18.08 -17.89 8.63
CA GLU A 107 17.12 -17.74 7.52
C GLU A 107 16.82 -16.26 7.23
N ALA A 108 17.31 -15.34 8.07
CA ALA A 108 17.09 -13.90 7.95
C ALA A 108 15.60 -13.55 7.77
N LEU A 109 14.75 -14.13 8.60
CA LEU A 109 13.31 -13.92 8.55
C LEU A 109 12.72 -13.65 9.95
N VAL A 110 11.59 -12.96 9.94
CA VAL A 110 10.75 -12.72 11.11
C VAL A 110 9.46 -13.48 10.94
N ARG A 111 9.03 -14.18 11.99
CA ARG A 111 7.69 -14.78 12.07
C ARG A 111 6.85 -13.99 13.05
N ILE A 112 5.66 -13.58 12.61
CA ILE A 112 4.72 -12.78 13.39
C ILE A 112 3.37 -13.48 13.45
N LYS A 113 2.80 -13.52 14.65
CA LYS A 113 1.38 -13.80 14.85
C LYS A 113 0.74 -12.56 15.46
N PHE A 114 -0.18 -11.93 14.73
CA PHE A 114 -0.95 -10.83 15.25
C PHE A 114 -1.84 -11.23 16.41
N SER A 115 -2.19 -10.29 17.27
CA SER A 115 -3.24 -10.50 18.27
C SER A 115 -4.60 -10.65 17.61
N ASP A 116 -5.53 -11.31 18.31
CA ASP A 116 -6.89 -11.51 17.82
C ASP A 116 -7.64 -10.20 17.59
N ASP A 117 -7.27 -9.13 18.31
CA ASP A 117 -7.83 -7.79 18.09
C ASP A 117 -7.30 -7.11 16.82
N VAL A 118 -6.09 -7.42 16.37
CA VAL A 118 -5.51 -6.80 15.16
C VAL A 118 -6.09 -7.41 13.88
N VAL A 119 -6.26 -8.72 13.85
CA VAL A 119 -6.63 -9.43 12.62
C VAL A 119 -7.92 -8.88 11.98
N PRO A 120 -9.04 -8.68 12.70
CA PRO A 120 -10.25 -8.11 12.10
C PRO A 120 -10.08 -6.66 11.65
N LEU A 121 -9.06 -5.95 12.14
CA LEU A 121 -8.78 -4.55 11.76
C LEU A 121 -7.89 -4.44 10.49
N ILE A 122 -7.42 -5.56 9.94
CA ILE A 122 -6.53 -5.58 8.76
C ILE A 122 -6.97 -6.57 7.67
N THR A 123 -7.92 -7.46 7.95
CA THR A 123 -8.38 -8.49 7.02
C THR A 123 -9.89 -8.48 6.88
N ASN A 124 -10.39 -8.95 5.74
CA ASN A 124 -11.83 -9.10 5.44
C ASN A 124 -12.64 -7.80 5.65
N LEU A 125 -12.04 -6.65 5.36
CA LEU A 125 -12.66 -5.35 5.54
C LEU A 125 -13.55 -5.02 4.34
N GLU A 126 -14.84 -4.86 4.56
CA GLU A 126 -15.83 -4.49 3.54
C GLU A 126 -16.21 -3.01 3.61
N LYS A 127 -16.21 -2.43 4.81
CA LYS A 127 -16.63 -1.04 5.08
C LYS A 127 -15.70 -0.38 6.09
N HIS A 128 -15.70 0.95 6.11
CA HIS A 128 -14.98 1.76 7.09
C HIS A 128 -13.46 1.50 7.15
N PHE A 129 -12.83 1.28 6.02
CA PHE A 129 -11.39 1.06 5.92
C PHE A 129 -10.70 2.13 5.06
N THR A 130 -9.41 2.25 5.30
CA THR A 130 -8.48 3.06 4.50
C THR A 130 -7.49 2.16 3.82
N SER A 131 -7.25 2.42 2.53
CA SER A 131 -6.28 1.68 1.72
C SER A 131 -5.32 2.60 0.99
N TYR A 132 -4.06 2.20 0.89
CA TYR A 132 -3.02 2.91 0.14
C TYR A 132 -1.92 1.92 -0.30
N GLU A 133 -1.17 2.28 -1.34
CA GLU A 133 -0.05 1.47 -1.81
C GLU A 133 1.15 1.63 -0.85
N LEU A 134 1.84 0.53 -0.49
CA LEU A 134 2.99 0.57 0.41
C LEU A 134 4.07 1.55 -0.06
N GLU A 135 4.23 1.70 -1.39
CA GLU A 135 5.17 2.62 -2.03
C GLU A 135 5.00 4.06 -1.53
N GLN A 136 3.76 4.48 -1.21
CA GLN A 136 3.48 5.85 -0.75
C GLN A 136 4.15 6.19 0.58
N VAL A 137 4.41 5.19 1.42
CA VAL A 137 5.01 5.40 2.74
C VAL A 137 6.44 4.84 2.84
N SER A 138 6.91 4.11 1.85
CA SER A 138 8.19 3.40 1.87
C SER A 138 9.39 4.34 2.02
N SER A 139 9.32 5.52 1.39
CA SER A 139 10.38 6.55 1.44
C SER A 139 10.27 7.50 2.63
N LEU A 140 9.21 7.39 3.44
CA LEU A 140 9.07 8.20 4.64
C LEU A 140 10.01 7.72 5.74
N THR A 141 10.76 8.63 6.35
CA THR A 141 11.72 8.34 7.41
C THR A 141 11.24 8.77 8.80
N SER A 142 10.10 9.45 8.87
CA SER A 142 9.45 9.85 10.11
C SER A 142 8.22 9.00 10.39
N VAL A 143 8.14 8.42 11.58
CA VAL A 143 6.93 7.74 12.06
C VAL A 143 5.72 8.67 12.04
N TYR A 144 5.92 9.93 12.40
CA TYR A 144 4.86 10.94 12.37
C TYR A 144 4.38 11.25 10.95
N ALA A 145 5.27 11.19 9.95
CA ALA A 145 4.89 11.37 8.55
C ALA A 145 4.02 10.21 8.06
N ILE A 146 4.37 8.97 8.40
CA ILE A 146 3.55 7.79 8.06
C ILE A 146 2.18 7.90 8.74
N ARG A 147 2.14 8.19 10.04
CA ARG A 147 0.90 8.33 10.80
C ARG A 147 0.02 9.47 10.27
N LEU A 148 0.62 10.63 10.00
CA LEU A 148 -0.13 11.76 9.45
C LEU A 148 -0.66 11.45 8.04
N TYR A 149 0.13 10.79 7.19
CA TYR A 149 -0.33 10.36 5.88
C TYR A 149 -1.56 9.43 6.00
N GLU A 150 -1.52 8.44 6.89
CA GLU A 150 -2.65 7.52 7.14
C GLU A 150 -3.91 8.28 7.59
N LEU A 151 -3.77 9.23 8.51
CA LEU A 151 -4.88 10.07 8.98
C LEU A 151 -5.47 10.93 7.86
N LEU A 152 -4.63 11.48 6.98
CA LEU A 152 -5.07 12.29 5.85
C LEU A 152 -5.79 11.43 4.81
N ILE A 153 -5.20 10.31 4.42
CA ILE A 153 -5.73 9.49 3.32
C ILE A 153 -7.05 8.80 3.68
N ALA A 154 -7.37 8.65 4.96
CA ALA A 154 -8.70 8.24 5.41
C ALA A 154 -9.81 9.20 4.96
N TRP A 155 -9.48 10.46 4.68
CA TRP A 155 -10.38 11.49 4.18
C TRP A 155 -10.19 11.79 2.69
N ARG A 156 -9.70 10.80 1.92
CA ARG A 156 -9.42 10.95 0.48
C ARG A 156 -10.61 11.51 -0.32
N SER A 157 -11.81 11.11 0.02
CA SER A 157 -13.03 11.55 -0.68
C SER A 157 -13.31 13.05 -0.55
N THR A 158 -12.93 13.65 0.57
CA THR A 158 -13.17 15.08 0.85
C THR A 158 -11.94 15.96 0.63
N GLY A 159 -10.75 15.39 0.73
CA GLY A 159 -9.47 16.11 0.71
C GLY A 159 -9.28 17.06 1.89
N LYS A 160 -10.08 16.87 2.96
CA LYS A 160 -10.08 17.76 4.14
C LYS A 160 -10.25 16.94 5.41
N VAL A 161 -9.43 17.26 6.40
CA VAL A 161 -9.61 16.82 7.80
C VAL A 161 -10.04 18.05 8.59
N THR A 162 -11.20 17.98 9.22
CA THR A 162 -11.71 19.04 10.10
C THR A 162 -10.76 19.24 11.27
N MET A 163 -10.99 20.31 12.07
CA MET A 163 -10.15 20.57 13.24
C MET A 163 -10.10 19.34 14.16
N VAL A 164 -8.89 18.84 14.38
CA VAL A 164 -8.57 17.84 15.40
C VAL A 164 -7.97 18.57 16.59
N GLU A 165 -8.44 18.31 17.79
CA GLU A 165 -7.89 18.90 19.00
C GLU A 165 -6.41 18.51 19.18
N LEU A 166 -5.64 19.41 19.80
CA LEU A 166 -4.19 19.24 19.93
C LEU A 166 -3.82 17.91 20.62
N GLU A 167 -4.45 17.61 21.75
CA GLU A 167 -4.12 16.40 22.52
C GLU A 167 -4.56 15.14 21.77
N GLU A 168 -5.69 15.18 21.08
CA GLU A 168 -6.15 14.09 20.22
C GLU A 168 -5.16 13.84 19.06
N LEU A 169 -4.69 14.90 18.40
CA LEU A 169 -3.70 14.78 17.32
C LEU A 169 -2.39 14.18 17.83
N ARG A 170 -1.92 14.61 18.99
CA ARG A 170 -0.71 14.07 19.62
C ARG A 170 -0.86 12.58 19.90
N LEU A 171 -1.98 12.15 20.47
CA LEU A 171 -2.27 10.74 20.71
C LEU A 171 -2.31 9.93 19.42
N LYS A 172 -3.00 10.41 18.39
CA LYS A 172 -3.07 9.74 17.08
C LYS A 172 -1.72 9.64 16.37
N LEU A 173 -0.84 10.61 16.57
CA LEU A 173 0.53 10.58 16.04
C LEU A 173 1.48 9.71 16.89
N GLY A 174 1.04 9.21 18.05
CA GLY A 174 1.86 8.39 18.94
C GLY A 174 2.90 9.18 19.74
N ILE A 175 2.63 10.44 20.03
CA ILE A 175 3.53 11.31 20.76
C ILE A 175 3.30 11.12 22.25
N GLU A 176 4.38 10.77 22.98
CA GLU A 176 4.34 10.61 24.42
C GLU A 176 4.09 11.95 25.15
N PRO A 177 3.46 11.95 26.34
CA PRO A 177 3.11 13.18 27.08
C PRO A 177 4.32 14.08 27.36
N ASN A 178 5.51 13.50 27.45
CA ASN A 178 6.76 14.20 27.75
C ASN A 178 7.53 14.71 26.53
N GLU A 179 7.14 14.30 25.32
CA GLU A 179 7.76 14.70 24.06
C GLU A 179 7.19 16.02 23.53
N TYR A 180 8.00 16.81 22.87
CA TYR A 180 7.60 18.05 22.16
C TYR A 180 6.61 18.94 22.92
N LYS A 181 6.83 19.17 24.22
CA LYS A 181 5.96 20.00 25.08
C LYS A 181 5.84 21.45 24.59
N ARG A 182 6.91 21.99 23.98
CA ARG A 182 6.86 23.33 23.40
C ARG A 182 6.19 23.29 22.01
N MET A 183 5.16 24.09 21.81
CA MET A 183 4.42 24.17 20.55
C MET A 183 5.33 24.43 19.34
N GLY A 184 6.38 25.26 19.49
CA GLY A 184 7.36 25.50 18.43
C GLY A 184 8.07 24.21 18.01
N GLN A 185 8.52 23.38 18.97
CA GLN A 185 9.16 22.10 18.70
C GLN A 185 8.19 21.10 18.07
N PHE A 186 6.94 21.02 18.57
CA PHE A 186 5.92 20.16 17.99
C PHE A 186 5.66 20.53 16.51
N LYS A 187 5.51 21.81 16.22
CA LYS A 187 5.29 22.26 14.83
C LYS A 187 6.50 21.95 13.95
N GLU A 188 7.70 22.28 14.39
CA GLU A 188 8.93 22.13 13.60
C GLU A 188 9.31 20.66 13.40
N LYS A 189 9.40 19.88 14.49
CA LYS A 189 9.94 18.51 14.48
C LYS A 189 8.92 17.45 14.08
N VAL A 190 7.62 17.75 14.25
CA VAL A 190 6.55 16.80 13.94
C VAL A 190 5.78 17.26 12.71
N LEU A 191 5.05 18.38 12.78
CA LEU A 191 4.11 18.75 11.71
C LEU A 191 4.80 19.20 10.43
N HIS A 192 5.74 20.16 10.48
CA HIS A 192 6.43 20.64 9.28
C HIS A 192 7.21 19.52 8.63
N PHE A 193 8.00 18.78 9.43
CA PHE A 193 8.80 17.68 8.93
C PHE A 193 7.93 16.57 8.29
N ALA A 194 6.78 16.24 8.91
CA ALA A 194 5.86 15.26 8.35
C ALA A 194 5.23 15.75 7.04
N ILE A 195 4.74 16.99 7.00
CA ILE A 195 4.14 17.60 5.80
C ILE A 195 5.15 17.69 4.66
N ASP A 196 6.40 18.07 4.94
CA ASP A 196 7.45 18.16 3.92
C ASP A 196 7.75 16.77 3.31
N GLN A 197 7.84 15.74 4.14
CA GLN A 197 8.03 14.36 3.65
C GLN A 197 6.83 13.88 2.84
N ILE A 198 5.60 14.07 3.33
CA ILE A 198 4.37 13.72 2.62
C ILE A 198 4.35 14.43 1.27
N ASN A 199 4.63 15.73 1.25
CA ASN A 199 4.61 16.51 0.02
C ASN A 199 5.71 16.11 -0.97
N LYS A 200 6.83 15.57 -0.49
CA LYS A 200 7.92 15.13 -1.35
C LYS A 200 7.72 13.71 -1.88
N TYR A 201 7.32 12.77 -1.04
CA TYR A 201 7.45 11.36 -1.31
C TYR A 201 6.13 10.60 -1.55
N THR A 202 4.96 11.21 -1.24
CA THR A 202 3.67 10.52 -1.41
C THR A 202 2.86 11.05 -2.60
N ASP A 203 1.73 10.42 -2.86
CA ASP A 203 0.76 10.79 -3.92
C ASP A 203 -0.09 12.02 -3.60
N ILE A 204 0.05 12.63 -2.42
CA ILE A 204 -0.72 13.82 -2.03
C ILE A 204 0.18 15.03 -1.78
N LYS A 205 -0.42 16.22 -1.91
CA LYS A 205 0.13 17.49 -1.43
C LYS A 205 -0.77 18.03 -0.34
N ALA A 206 -0.22 18.16 0.87
CA ALA A 206 -0.94 18.53 2.08
C ALA A 206 -0.44 19.86 2.65
N GLU A 207 -1.34 20.53 3.34
CA GLU A 207 -1.09 21.73 4.14
C GLU A 207 -1.93 21.69 5.42
N TYR A 208 -1.57 22.46 6.44
CA TYR A 208 -2.35 22.54 7.65
C TYR A 208 -2.60 23.96 8.10
N GLU A 209 -3.69 24.16 8.83
CA GLU A 209 -4.06 25.41 9.49
C GLU A 209 -4.14 25.19 11.00
N GLN A 210 -3.61 26.12 11.80
CA GLN A 210 -3.72 26.09 13.25
C GLN A 210 -4.95 26.85 13.72
N HIS A 211 -5.65 26.29 14.71
CA HIS A 211 -6.80 26.93 15.36
C HIS A 211 -6.41 27.41 16.75
N LYS A 212 -6.85 28.61 17.10
CA LYS A 212 -6.52 29.25 18.38
C LYS A 212 -7.78 29.61 19.17
N ARG A 213 -7.65 29.53 20.47
CA ARG A 213 -8.58 30.17 21.43
C ARG A 213 -7.77 31.16 22.26
N GLY A 214 -7.95 32.46 21.98
CA GLY A 214 -7.07 33.49 22.53
C GLY A 214 -5.64 33.34 22.05
N ARG A 215 -4.70 33.19 23.00
CA ARG A 215 -3.26 33.00 22.70
C ARG A 215 -2.86 31.50 22.52
N SER A 216 -3.72 30.58 22.94
CA SER A 216 -3.42 29.15 22.94
C SER A 216 -3.85 28.48 21.64
N ILE A 217 -3.02 27.62 21.06
CA ILE A 217 -3.38 26.72 19.95
C ILE A 217 -4.17 25.56 20.53
N ILE A 218 -5.39 25.34 20.00
CA ILE A 218 -6.30 24.29 20.46
C ILE A 218 -6.37 23.10 19.52
N GLY A 219 -5.90 23.23 18.27
CA GLY A 219 -5.94 22.13 17.31
C GLY A 219 -5.47 22.54 15.93
N PHE A 220 -5.55 21.60 15.02
CA PHE A 220 -5.12 21.73 13.62
C PHE A 220 -6.16 21.13 12.68
N SER A 221 -6.32 21.73 11.53
CA SER A 221 -7.06 21.17 10.40
C SER A 221 -6.12 20.99 9.20
N PHE A 222 -6.47 20.09 8.31
CA PHE A 222 -5.62 19.75 7.17
C PHE A 222 -6.43 19.83 5.88
N LYS A 223 -5.77 20.28 4.81
CA LYS A 223 -6.27 20.20 3.44
C LYS A 223 -5.23 19.47 2.59
N PHE A 224 -5.68 18.65 1.67
CA PHE A 224 -4.76 17.97 0.76
C PHE A 224 -5.42 17.71 -0.59
N LYS A 225 -4.59 17.57 -1.60
CA LYS A 225 -5.00 17.22 -2.97
C LYS A 225 -4.13 16.06 -3.44
N GLN A 226 -4.73 15.16 -4.20
CA GLN A 226 -3.98 14.12 -4.88
C GLN A 226 -3.09 14.77 -5.95
N LYS A 227 -1.82 14.44 -5.98
CA LYS A 227 -0.92 14.88 -7.05
C LYS A 227 -1.41 14.26 -8.35
N GLN A 228 -1.48 15.03 -9.39
CA GLN A 228 -1.62 14.45 -10.72
C GLN A 228 -0.43 13.51 -10.90
N GLN A 229 -0.68 12.20 -10.97
CA GLN A 229 0.35 11.33 -11.50
C GLN A 229 0.74 11.94 -12.85
N PRO A 230 2.03 12.17 -13.13
CA PRO A 230 2.41 12.47 -14.50
C PRO A 230 1.76 11.34 -15.29
N LYS A 231 0.85 11.70 -16.22
CA LYS A 231 0.42 10.73 -17.25
C LYS A 231 1.74 10.09 -17.62
N LYS A 232 1.88 8.76 -17.44
CA LYS A 232 3.02 8.06 -18.01
C LYS A 232 3.07 8.58 -19.41
N LEU A 233 4.00 9.48 -19.66
CA LEU A 233 4.35 9.88 -21.00
C LEU A 233 4.81 8.54 -21.58
N ASP A 234 3.93 7.94 -22.36
CA ASP A 234 4.36 6.94 -23.30
C ASP A 234 5.64 7.50 -23.89
N SER A 235 6.74 6.81 -23.66
CA SER A 235 8.07 7.16 -24.13
C SER A 235 7.92 7.85 -25.46
N LYS A 236 8.38 9.10 -25.57
CA LYS A 236 8.28 9.99 -26.73
C LYS A 236 8.08 9.22 -28.03
N ARG A 237 6.85 8.92 -28.37
CA ARG A 237 6.48 8.41 -29.68
C ARG A 237 6.60 9.59 -30.62
N ASP A 238 7.32 9.39 -31.68
CA ASP A 238 7.25 10.27 -32.84
C ASP A 238 5.78 10.39 -33.24
N PRO A 239 5.21 11.61 -33.31
CA PRO A 239 3.80 11.81 -33.69
C PRO A 239 3.43 11.18 -35.04
N ASN A 240 4.44 10.88 -35.90
CA ASN A 240 4.26 10.25 -37.20
C ASN A 240 4.39 8.71 -37.18
N THR A 241 4.62 8.10 -36.00
CA THR A 241 4.63 6.63 -35.91
C THR A 241 3.20 6.15 -35.66
N PRO A 242 2.55 5.43 -36.58
CA PRO A 242 1.22 4.89 -36.40
C PRO A 242 1.13 4.06 -35.11
N ASP A 243 0.07 4.22 -34.34
CA ASP A 243 -0.16 3.41 -33.15
C ASP A 243 -0.59 2.00 -33.56
N PHE A 244 0.39 1.11 -33.77
CA PHE A 244 0.15 -0.28 -34.15
C PHE A 244 -0.44 -1.14 -33.05
N PHE A 245 -0.57 -0.60 -31.81
CA PHE A 245 -1.22 -1.32 -30.74
C PHE A 245 -2.67 -0.84 -30.59
N ILE A 246 -3.55 -1.42 -31.35
CA ILE A 246 -4.99 -1.16 -31.26
C ILE A 246 -5.56 -2.07 -30.18
N ARG A 247 -6.20 -1.47 -29.18
CA ARG A 247 -6.89 -2.22 -28.12
C ARG A 247 -8.11 -2.93 -28.74
N MET A 248 -7.96 -4.22 -28.96
CA MET A 248 -9.07 -5.11 -29.31
C MET A 248 -9.97 -5.34 -28.08
N THR A 249 -11.28 -5.42 -28.29
CA THR A 249 -12.18 -5.94 -27.26
C THR A 249 -11.90 -7.43 -27.03
N ASP A 250 -12.25 -7.95 -25.85
CA ASP A 250 -12.06 -9.37 -25.54
C ASP A 250 -12.76 -10.28 -26.56
N ALA A 251 -13.95 -9.91 -26.98
CA ALA A 251 -14.68 -10.65 -28.02
C ALA A 251 -13.96 -10.66 -29.37
N GLN A 252 -13.43 -9.52 -29.82
CA GLN A 252 -12.62 -9.42 -31.03
C GLN A 252 -11.35 -10.24 -30.94
N ARG A 253 -10.65 -10.15 -29.81
CA ARG A 253 -9.41 -10.87 -29.58
C ARG A 253 -9.60 -12.39 -29.70
N HIS A 254 -10.61 -12.93 -29.03
CA HIS A 254 -10.92 -14.36 -29.10
C HIS A 254 -11.42 -14.79 -30.50
N LEU A 255 -12.22 -13.96 -31.18
CA LEU A 255 -12.66 -14.23 -32.54
C LEU A 255 -11.48 -14.38 -33.50
N PHE A 256 -10.55 -13.41 -33.47
CA PHE A 256 -9.38 -13.41 -34.35
C PHE A 256 -8.34 -14.47 -33.93
N ALA A 257 -8.16 -14.74 -32.65
CA ALA A 257 -7.30 -15.80 -32.17
C ALA A 257 -7.77 -17.19 -32.68
N ASN A 258 -9.07 -17.44 -32.67
CA ASN A 258 -9.64 -18.66 -33.24
C ASN A 258 -9.34 -18.76 -34.75
N LYS A 259 -9.59 -17.72 -35.52
CA LYS A 259 -9.27 -17.69 -36.97
C LYS A 259 -7.78 -17.91 -37.24
N MET A 260 -6.91 -17.24 -36.45
CA MET A 260 -5.46 -17.36 -36.59
C MET A 260 -4.95 -18.75 -36.24
N SER A 261 -5.55 -19.44 -35.27
CA SER A 261 -5.13 -20.80 -34.88
C SER A 261 -5.17 -21.82 -35.99
N GLU A 262 -6.05 -21.61 -36.99
CA GLU A 262 -6.22 -22.45 -38.18
C GLU A 262 -5.34 -22.04 -39.36
N MET A 263 -4.63 -20.90 -39.26
CA MET A 263 -3.81 -20.38 -40.36
C MET A 263 -2.45 -21.06 -40.42
N PRO A 264 -1.96 -21.48 -41.60
CA PRO A 264 -0.67 -22.13 -41.77
C PRO A 264 0.51 -21.29 -41.26
N GLU A 265 0.44 -19.97 -41.39
CA GLU A 265 1.46 -19.02 -40.93
C GLU A 265 1.68 -19.05 -39.42
N MET A 266 0.65 -19.48 -38.65
CA MET A 266 0.74 -19.61 -37.18
C MET A 266 1.41 -20.92 -36.76
N GLY A 267 1.62 -21.88 -37.65
CA GLY A 267 2.22 -23.17 -37.34
C GLY A 267 3.60 -23.07 -36.61
N LYS A 268 4.40 -22.04 -36.93
CA LYS A 268 5.68 -21.80 -36.26
C LYS A 268 5.57 -21.41 -34.78
N TYR A 269 4.39 -21.01 -34.34
CA TYR A 269 4.10 -20.65 -32.95
C TYR A 269 3.41 -21.77 -32.19
N SER A 270 3.00 -22.85 -32.87
CA SER A 270 2.36 -24.01 -32.25
C SER A 270 3.35 -24.76 -31.34
N GLN A 271 2.88 -25.29 -30.22
CA GLN A 271 3.67 -26.03 -29.25
C GLN A 271 3.15 -27.47 -29.10
N GLY A 272 3.97 -28.43 -29.50
CA GLY A 272 3.69 -29.83 -29.27
C GLY A 272 2.38 -30.33 -29.88
N THR A 273 1.54 -31.00 -29.07
CA THR A 273 0.26 -31.62 -29.45
C THR A 273 -0.96 -30.82 -29.03
N GLU A 274 -0.83 -29.49 -28.87
CA GLU A 274 -1.95 -28.64 -28.48
C GLU A 274 -3.10 -28.67 -29.53
N SER A 275 -4.33 -28.67 -29.04
CA SER A 275 -5.51 -28.56 -29.92
C SER A 275 -5.63 -27.13 -30.46
N TYR A 276 -6.33 -26.96 -31.60
CA TYR A 276 -6.61 -25.61 -32.13
C TYR A 276 -7.28 -24.68 -31.14
N GLN A 277 -8.12 -25.19 -30.24
CA GLN A 277 -8.75 -24.42 -29.18
C GLN A 277 -7.75 -23.95 -28.13
N GLN A 278 -6.84 -24.81 -27.69
CA GLN A 278 -5.77 -24.44 -26.75
C GLN A 278 -4.82 -23.43 -27.37
N PHE A 279 -4.48 -23.63 -28.65
CA PHE A 279 -3.65 -22.71 -29.38
C PHE A 279 -4.33 -21.33 -29.54
N ALA A 280 -5.63 -21.26 -29.83
CA ALA A 280 -6.40 -20.03 -29.94
C ALA A 280 -6.37 -19.24 -28.58
N ILE A 281 -6.53 -19.91 -27.45
CA ILE A 281 -6.43 -19.26 -26.14
C ILE A 281 -5.04 -18.62 -25.96
N ARG A 282 -3.98 -19.34 -26.28
CA ARG A 282 -2.61 -18.84 -26.20
C ARG A 282 -2.33 -17.70 -27.16
N ILE A 283 -2.89 -17.73 -28.40
CA ILE A 283 -2.84 -16.60 -29.35
C ILE A 283 -3.55 -15.39 -28.77
N ALA A 284 -4.71 -15.57 -28.12
CA ALA A 284 -5.43 -14.47 -27.48
C ALA A 284 -4.60 -13.81 -26.37
N ASP A 285 -3.85 -14.58 -25.59
CA ASP A 285 -2.92 -14.04 -24.60
C ASP A 285 -1.74 -13.32 -25.24
N MET A 286 -1.15 -13.87 -26.30
CA MET A 286 -0.07 -13.22 -27.06
C MET A 286 -0.50 -11.87 -27.65
N LEU A 287 -1.75 -11.72 -28.07
CA LEU A 287 -2.29 -10.46 -28.60
C LEU A 287 -2.49 -9.38 -27.52
N LEU A 288 -2.37 -9.71 -26.22
CA LEU A 288 -2.32 -8.72 -25.11
C LEU A 288 -0.94 -8.08 -24.94
N GLU A 289 0.11 -8.75 -25.41
CA GLU A 289 1.48 -8.27 -25.31
C GLU A 289 1.83 -7.36 -26.49
N PRO A 290 2.22 -6.09 -26.27
CA PRO A 290 2.48 -5.14 -27.37
C PRO A 290 3.53 -5.62 -28.37
N GLU A 291 4.55 -6.33 -27.92
CA GLU A 291 5.61 -6.86 -28.77
C GLU A 291 5.10 -8.01 -29.66
N LYS A 292 4.35 -8.95 -29.05
CA LYS A 292 3.73 -10.06 -29.76
C LYS A 292 2.64 -9.61 -30.70
N PHE A 293 1.86 -8.61 -30.30
CA PHE A 293 0.86 -7.99 -31.18
C PHE A 293 1.49 -7.46 -32.46
N ARG A 294 2.62 -6.74 -32.37
CA ARG A 294 3.34 -6.25 -33.56
C ARG A 294 3.88 -7.38 -34.44
N GLU A 295 4.43 -8.41 -33.82
CA GLU A 295 4.94 -9.58 -34.54
C GLU A 295 3.81 -10.31 -35.30
N LEU A 296 2.63 -10.45 -34.68
CA LEU A 296 1.48 -11.16 -35.22
C LEU A 296 0.58 -10.28 -36.08
N TYR A 297 0.76 -8.96 -36.09
CA TYR A 297 -0.09 -8.03 -36.80
C TYR A 297 -0.28 -8.35 -38.29
N PRO A 298 0.75 -8.73 -39.08
CA PRO A 298 0.57 -9.10 -40.48
C PRO A 298 -0.33 -10.33 -40.69
N ILE A 299 -0.34 -11.27 -39.73
CA ILE A 299 -1.17 -12.47 -39.76
C ILE A 299 -2.60 -12.10 -39.31
N LEU A 300 -2.71 -11.23 -38.33
CA LEU A 300 -3.97 -10.70 -37.82
C LEU A 300 -4.73 -9.93 -38.90
N GLU A 301 -4.04 -9.11 -39.68
CA GLU A 301 -4.62 -8.43 -40.88
C GLU A 301 -5.15 -9.42 -41.91
N LYS A 302 -4.37 -10.46 -42.23
CA LYS A 302 -4.80 -11.54 -43.11
C LYS A 302 -6.01 -12.29 -42.60
N SER A 303 -6.21 -12.37 -41.29
CA SER A 303 -7.40 -12.99 -40.69
C SER A 303 -8.67 -12.13 -40.83
N GLY A 304 -8.53 -10.89 -41.38
CA GLY A 304 -9.62 -9.95 -41.61
C GLY A 304 -9.79 -8.90 -40.49
N PHE A 305 -8.79 -8.70 -39.66
CA PHE A 305 -8.80 -7.61 -38.69
C PHE A 305 -8.57 -6.28 -39.42
N GLN A 306 -9.46 -5.33 -39.18
CA GLN A 306 -9.31 -3.92 -39.59
C GLN A 306 -9.28 -3.08 -38.33
N PRO A 307 -8.30 -2.16 -38.17
CA PRO A 307 -8.12 -1.32 -37.01
C PRO A 307 -9.28 -0.34 -36.77
#